data_e72e7690d291f5c259a61c39514d774a
#
_entry.id   e72e7690d291f5c259a61c39514d774a
#
_cell.length_a   1.000
_cell.length_b   1.000
_cell.length_c   1.000
_cell.angle_alpha   90.00
_cell.angle_beta   90.00
_cell.angle_gamma   90.00
#
_symmetry.space_group_name_H-M   'P 1'
#
loop_
_entity.id
_entity.type
_entity.pdbx_description
1 polymer ?
#
loop_
_entity_poly.entity_id
_entity_poly.type
_entity_poly.pdbx_seq_one_letter_code
_entity_poly.pdbx_strand_id
1 'polypeptide(L)'
;MMNFPKIILILFLMFLLYGCATESEEVIRPPSGPPVRYIYLEYDLIMAFFEVTNINEYKKLIPDIFGMPERPLCMVALRDFYKMESGLPYVKAMTDILVKYKKSKDEKEILAWYCLEMPVTDERALWGGRYYWGEPKVLRKVTFERYENKYVGTSYARDGSTVALKLTLEIKKTELTPDEKSFFDFISPIPTLSIKDGKVFKWTPFGGGKSKIYELGKVAPQIWKIQFGHCSLEYPNDPKNYLHRLGAGKFITGYWANMRYRFEVKPIE
;
A
#
# COMPACT_ATOMS: atom_id res chain seq x y z
N MET A 1 25.67 -14.32 54.13
CA MET A 1 26.35 -14.58 52.84
C MET A 1 25.33 -15.16 51.86
N MET A 2 24.82 -14.37 50.92
CA MET A 2 23.92 -14.84 49.89
C MET A 2 24.73 -15.58 48.81
N ASN A 3 24.35 -16.83 48.50
CA ASN A 3 25.07 -17.67 47.55
C ASN A 3 25.01 -17.09 46.13
N PHE A 4 26.15 -16.71 45.59
CA PHE A 4 26.37 -16.12 44.23
C PHE A 4 25.63 -16.86 43.09
N PRO A 5 25.46 -18.20 43.09
CA PRO A 5 24.73 -18.89 42.01
C PRO A 5 23.22 -18.61 41.98
N LYS A 6 22.59 -18.23 43.09
CA LYS A 6 21.14 -17.91 43.11
C LYS A 6 20.81 -16.58 42.52
N ILE A 7 21.71 -15.60 42.57
CA ILE A 7 21.54 -14.28 41.99
C ILE A 7 21.61 -14.35 40.47
N ILE A 8 22.51 -15.16 39.91
CA ILE A 8 22.66 -15.36 38.46
C ILE A 8 21.43 -16.05 37.86
N LEU A 9 20.86 -17.02 38.60
CA LEU A 9 19.64 -17.72 38.14
C LEU A 9 18.40 -16.79 38.11
N ILE A 10 18.27 -15.89 39.11
CA ILE A 10 17.16 -14.93 39.16
C ILE A 10 17.30 -13.88 38.04
N LEU A 11 18.52 -13.40 37.72
CA LEU A 11 18.77 -12.50 36.63
C LEU A 11 18.51 -13.15 35.25
N PHE A 12 18.85 -14.45 35.10
CA PHE A 12 18.56 -15.20 33.89
C PHE A 12 17.06 -15.45 33.67
N LEU A 13 16.31 -15.75 34.76
CA LEU A 13 14.84 -15.86 34.71
C LEU A 13 14.16 -14.52 34.41
N MET A 14 14.67 -13.40 34.95
CA MET A 14 14.15 -12.07 34.57
C MET A 14 14.41 -11.73 33.11
N PHE A 15 15.56 -12.11 32.54
CA PHE A 15 15.84 -11.92 31.12
C PHE A 15 14.93 -12.76 30.21
N LEU A 16 14.56 -13.97 30.63
CA LEU A 16 13.61 -14.82 29.90
C LEU A 16 12.17 -14.30 29.96
N LEU A 17 11.80 -13.59 31.05
CA LEU A 17 10.47 -12.99 31.18
C LEU A 17 10.35 -11.65 30.43
N TYR A 18 11.45 -10.94 30.17
CA TYR A 18 11.45 -9.72 29.34
C TYR A 18 11.58 -9.99 27.84
N GLY A 19 11.94 -11.21 27.42
CA GLY A 19 12.18 -11.57 26.03
C GLY A 19 10.94 -11.97 25.21
N CYS A 20 9.76 -12.10 25.82
CA CYS A 20 8.50 -12.42 25.15
C CYS A 20 7.42 -11.38 25.43
N ALA A 21 7.71 -10.11 25.19
CA ALA A 21 6.66 -9.19 24.84
C ALA A 21 6.28 -9.51 23.38
N THR A 22 5.47 -10.54 23.18
CA THR A 22 4.64 -10.64 21.99
C THR A 22 3.90 -9.32 21.90
N GLU A 23 4.16 -8.54 20.84
CA GLU A 23 3.32 -7.39 20.51
C GLU A 23 1.88 -7.91 20.52
N SER A 24 1.15 -7.62 21.60
CA SER A 24 -0.28 -7.90 21.65
C SER A 24 -0.86 -7.12 20.47
N GLU A 25 -1.35 -7.83 19.45
CA GLU A 25 -2.19 -7.19 18.45
C GLU A 25 -3.29 -6.48 19.24
N GLU A 26 -3.26 -5.16 19.16
CA GLU A 26 -4.28 -4.32 19.76
C GLU A 26 -5.61 -4.79 19.14
N VAL A 27 -6.45 -5.44 19.95
CA VAL A 27 -7.78 -5.89 19.51
C VAL A 27 -8.57 -4.62 19.25
N ILE A 28 -8.49 -4.13 18.03
CA ILE A 28 -9.22 -2.96 17.57
C ILE A 28 -10.69 -3.36 17.54
N ARG A 29 -11.43 -2.93 18.55
CA ARG A 29 -12.88 -3.13 18.60
C ARG A 29 -13.52 -2.35 17.46
N PRO A 30 -14.52 -2.94 16.77
CA PRO A 30 -15.26 -2.21 15.75
C PRO A 30 -15.84 -0.93 16.36
N PRO A 31 -15.70 0.22 15.69
CA PRO A 31 -16.32 1.45 16.14
C PRO A 31 -17.84 1.26 16.22
N SER A 32 -18.47 1.86 17.20
CA SER A 32 -19.93 1.92 17.31
C SER A 32 -20.47 2.79 16.17
N GLY A 33 -20.85 2.18 15.06
CA GLY A 33 -21.42 2.88 13.91
C GLY A 33 -21.46 2.01 12.65
N PRO A 34 -22.25 2.42 11.65
CA PRO A 34 -22.32 1.69 10.40
C PRO A 34 -20.96 1.71 9.69
N PRO A 35 -20.61 0.63 8.96
CA PRO A 35 -19.38 0.55 8.21
C PRO A 35 -19.26 1.67 7.17
N VAL A 36 -18.04 2.18 6.99
CA VAL A 36 -17.77 3.16 5.94
C VAL A 36 -18.06 2.53 4.57
N ARG A 37 -19.07 3.05 3.88
CA ARG A 37 -19.34 2.70 2.48
C ARG A 37 -18.55 3.66 1.59
N TYR A 38 -17.64 3.14 0.79
CA TYR A 38 -16.88 3.93 -0.17
C TYR A 38 -17.71 4.14 -1.44
N ILE A 39 -18.76 4.99 -1.37
CA ILE A 39 -19.64 5.21 -2.50
C ILE A 39 -19.11 6.31 -3.42
N TYR A 40 -18.60 7.41 -2.85
CA TYR A 40 -18.04 8.53 -3.59
C TYR A 40 -16.82 9.08 -2.86
N LEU A 41 -15.74 9.28 -3.59
CA LEU A 41 -14.46 9.76 -3.07
C LEU A 41 -13.90 10.86 -3.97
N GLU A 42 -13.46 11.95 -3.35
CA GLU A 42 -12.52 12.88 -3.97
C GLU A 42 -11.18 12.77 -3.23
N TYR A 43 -10.12 12.55 -3.98
CA TYR A 43 -8.80 12.36 -3.38
C TYR A 43 -7.67 12.76 -4.31
N ASP A 44 -6.55 13.13 -3.71
CA ASP A 44 -5.25 13.21 -4.36
C ASP A 44 -4.48 11.92 -4.15
N LEU A 45 -3.74 11.54 -5.15
CA LEU A 45 -2.89 10.34 -5.18
C LEU A 45 -1.53 10.71 -5.70
N ILE A 46 -0.47 10.30 -5.02
CA ILE A 46 0.85 10.10 -5.64
C ILE A 46 1.13 8.60 -5.69
N MET A 47 1.66 8.14 -6.80
CA MET A 47 1.98 6.74 -7.02
C MET A 47 3.27 6.61 -7.81
N ALA A 48 4.12 5.69 -7.40
CA ALA A 48 5.38 5.40 -8.06
C ALA A 48 5.68 3.91 -8.09
N PHE A 49 6.42 3.49 -9.11
CA PHE A 49 6.80 2.12 -9.37
C PHE A 49 8.32 1.97 -9.35
N PHE A 50 8.79 0.92 -8.72
CA PHE A 50 10.21 0.66 -8.48
C PHE A 50 10.57 -0.77 -8.85
N GLU A 51 11.80 -0.95 -9.37
CA GLU A 51 12.41 -2.26 -9.49
C GLU A 51 12.80 -2.78 -8.10
N VAL A 52 12.71 -4.09 -7.92
CA VAL A 52 13.08 -4.80 -6.70
C VAL A 52 14.41 -5.52 -6.93
N THR A 53 15.35 -5.36 -6.02
CA THR A 53 16.68 -5.99 -6.11
C THR A 53 16.81 -7.25 -5.25
N ASN A 54 16.06 -7.34 -4.14
CA ASN A 54 16.14 -8.48 -3.23
C ASN A 54 15.04 -9.52 -3.55
N ILE A 55 15.29 -10.33 -4.57
CA ILE A 55 14.35 -11.35 -5.05
C ILE A 55 14.04 -12.43 -4.00
N ASN A 56 15.00 -12.76 -3.15
CA ASN A 56 14.79 -13.78 -2.11
C ASN A 56 13.81 -13.30 -1.04
N GLU A 57 13.91 -12.06 -0.60
CA GLU A 57 12.93 -11.47 0.32
C GLU A 57 11.57 -11.25 -0.36
N TYR A 58 11.58 -10.84 -1.64
CA TYR A 58 10.34 -10.73 -2.40
C TYR A 58 9.54 -12.03 -2.40
N LYS A 59 10.19 -13.18 -2.67
CA LYS A 59 9.56 -14.51 -2.64
C LYS A 59 8.95 -14.85 -1.28
N LYS A 60 9.61 -14.48 -0.18
CA LYS A 60 9.11 -14.72 1.19
C LYS A 60 7.88 -13.87 1.54
N LEU A 61 7.69 -12.74 0.85
CA LEU A 61 6.56 -11.82 1.07
C LEU A 61 5.33 -12.17 0.25
N ILE A 62 5.46 -13.08 -0.71
CA ILE A 62 4.32 -13.57 -1.50
C ILE A 62 3.55 -14.62 -0.69
N PRO A 63 2.25 -14.43 -0.38
CA PRO A 63 1.42 -15.47 0.22
C PRO A 63 1.33 -16.72 -0.68
N ASP A 64 1.20 -17.90 -0.10
CA ASP A 64 1.19 -19.20 -0.80
C ASP A 64 0.11 -19.32 -1.90
N ILE A 65 -0.98 -18.54 -1.78
CA ILE A 65 -2.04 -18.50 -2.79
C ILE A 65 -1.63 -17.78 -4.08
N PHE A 66 -0.52 -17.04 -4.05
CA PHE A 66 -0.01 -16.28 -5.18
C PHE A 66 1.30 -16.85 -5.71
N GLY A 67 1.57 -16.61 -6.99
CA GLY A 67 2.80 -16.98 -7.64
C GLY A 67 3.75 -15.81 -7.85
N MET A 68 5.01 -16.14 -8.10
CA MET A 68 6.07 -15.19 -8.45
C MET A 68 5.85 -14.63 -9.86
N PRO A 69 5.83 -13.28 -10.06
CA PRO A 69 5.74 -12.70 -11.40
C PRO A 69 7.09 -12.80 -12.12
N GLU A 70 7.06 -12.73 -13.45
CA GLU A 70 8.30 -12.69 -14.28
C GLU A 70 9.10 -11.42 -14.02
N ARG A 71 8.41 -10.31 -13.80
CA ARG A 71 9.01 -9.01 -13.46
C ARG A 71 8.59 -8.60 -12.06
N PRO A 72 9.40 -8.82 -11.02
CA PRO A 72 9.14 -8.36 -9.66
C PRO A 72 9.15 -6.84 -9.59
N LEU A 73 8.05 -6.27 -9.13
CA LEU A 73 7.86 -4.83 -9.01
C LEU A 73 7.30 -4.47 -7.64
N CYS A 74 7.65 -3.28 -7.16
CA CYS A 74 7.07 -2.64 -6.00
C CYS A 74 6.33 -1.37 -6.43
N MET A 75 5.12 -1.18 -5.93
CA MET A 75 4.34 0.04 -6.06
C MET A 75 4.21 0.70 -4.70
N VAL A 76 4.48 1.99 -4.65
CA VAL A 76 4.27 2.83 -3.47
C VAL A 76 3.25 3.89 -3.81
N ALA A 77 2.21 4.02 -2.99
CA ALA A 77 1.18 5.03 -3.20
C ALA A 77 0.78 5.70 -1.89
N LEU A 78 0.51 7.01 -1.96
CA LEU A 78 -0.14 7.74 -0.88
C LEU A 78 -1.38 8.44 -1.42
N ARG A 79 -2.46 8.40 -0.64
CA ARG A 79 -3.77 8.98 -1.02
C ARG A 79 -4.30 9.83 0.12
N ASP A 80 -4.70 11.04 -0.22
CA ASP A 80 -5.42 11.94 0.68
C ASP A 80 -6.88 12.01 0.26
N PHE A 81 -7.74 11.32 0.99
CA PHE A 81 -9.18 11.34 0.81
C PHE A 81 -9.76 12.54 1.55
N TYR A 82 -9.81 13.68 0.89
CA TYR A 82 -10.24 14.93 1.50
C TYR A 82 -11.77 15.12 1.46
N LYS A 83 -12.50 14.33 0.66
CA LYS A 83 -13.96 14.32 0.62
C LYS A 83 -14.51 12.92 0.39
N MET A 84 -15.43 12.51 1.27
CA MET A 84 -16.06 11.20 1.22
C MET A 84 -17.56 11.36 1.47
N GLU A 85 -18.40 10.60 0.75
CA GLU A 85 -19.84 10.61 0.94
C GLU A 85 -20.27 10.03 2.30
N SER A 86 -19.49 9.06 2.78
CA SER A 86 -19.77 8.38 4.06
C SER A 86 -18.50 8.21 4.88
N GLY A 87 -18.14 9.21 5.65
CA GLY A 87 -16.99 9.08 6.54
C GLY A 87 -16.22 10.38 6.72
N LEU A 88 -15.22 10.35 7.58
CA LEU A 88 -14.29 11.45 7.74
C LEU A 88 -13.15 11.34 6.72
N PRO A 89 -12.61 12.48 6.26
CA PRO A 89 -11.38 12.51 5.50
C PRO A 89 -10.26 11.75 6.20
N TYR A 90 -9.42 11.05 5.44
CA TYR A 90 -8.25 10.36 5.98
C TYR A 90 -7.16 10.23 4.92
N VAL A 91 -5.93 10.01 5.39
CA VAL A 91 -4.78 9.76 4.53
C VAL A 91 -4.36 8.31 4.66
N LYS A 92 -3.93 7.70 3.55
CA LYS A 92 -3.35 6.35 3.56
C LYS A 92 -2.08 6.26 2.73
N ALA A 93 -1.18 5.40 3.17
CA ALA A 93 -0.05 4.94 2.38
C ALA A 93 -0.25 3.47 2.00
N MET A 94 0.42 3.00 0.96
CA MET A 94 0.37 1.61 0.49
C MET A 94 1.76 1.20 -0.02
N THR A 95 2.14 -0.03 0.32
CA THR A 95 3.29 -0.70 -0.28
C THR A 95 2.80 -2.02 -0.86
N ASP A 96 2.79 -2.11 -2.18
CA ASP A 96 2.24 -3.25 -2.92
C ASP A 96 3.36 -3.95 -3.70
N ILE A 97 3.23 -5.25 -3.87
CA ILE A 97 4.08 -6.05 -4.76
C ILE A 97 3.24 -6.66 -5.88
N LEU A 98 3.87 -6.84 -7.04
CA LEU A 98 3.23 -7.54 -8.17
C LEU A 98 3.26 -9.05 -7.90
N VAL A 99 2.15 -9.73 -8.13
CA VAL A 99 2.02 -11.18 -7.93
C VAL A 99 1.28 -11.82 -9.11
N LYS A 100 1.38 -13.12 -9.26
CA LYS A 100 0.55 -13.92 -10.13
C LYS A 100 -0.59 -14.56 -9.34
N TYR A 101 -1.77 -14.60 -9.89
CA TYR A 101 -2.93 -15.27 -9.29
C TYR A 101 -3.66 -16.12 -10.29
N LYS A 102 -4.03 -17.31 -9.84
CA LYS A 102 -4.85 -18.25 -10.60
C LYS A 102 -5.90 -18.83 -9.66
N LYS A 103 -7.18 -18.59 -9.94
CA LYS A 103 -8.28 -19.01 -9.07
C LYS A 103 -8.44 -20.54 -9.08
N SER A 104 -8.28 -21.19 -10.24
CA SER A 104 -8.35 -22.64 -10.40
C SER A 104 -7.34 -23.12 -11.46
N LYS A 105 -7.14 -24.45 -11.54
CA LYS A 105 -6.21 -25.03 -12.52
C LYS A 105 -6.59 -24.70 -13.96
N ASP A 106 -7.88 -24.53 -14.23
CA ASP A 106 -8.43 -24.33 -15.57
C ASP A 106 -8.57 -22.86 -15.96
N GLU A 107 -8.39 -21.93 -15.02
CA GLU A 107 -8.47 -20.51 -15.29
C GLU A 107 -7.14 -19.92 -15.75
N LYS A 108 -7.23 -18.83 -16.52
CA LYS A 108 -6.05 -18.07 -16.93
C LYS A 108 -5.40 -17.38 -15.73
N GLU A 109 -4.09 -17.53 -15.62
CA GLU A 109 -3.29 -16.76 -14.66
C GLU A 109 -3.35 -15.27 -14.97
N ILE A 110 -3.51 -14.44 -13.95
CA ILE A 110 -3.50 -12.98 -14.05
C ILE A 110 -2.39 -12.39 -13.20
N LEU A 111 -1.90 -11.22 -13.60
CA LEU A 111 -1.09 -10.37 -12.73
C LEU A 111 -2.01 -9.57 -11.82
N ALA A 112 -1.55 -9.33 -10.58
CA ALA A 112 -2.26 -8.53 -9.61
C ALA A 112 -1.28 -7.80 -8.66
N TRP A 113 -1.71 -6.67 -8.11
CA TRP A 113 -1.03 -6.02 -7.00
C TRP A 113 -1.52 -6.63 -5.69
N TYR A 114 -0.60 -6.95 -4.80
CA TYR A 114 -0.88 -7.41 -3.45
C TYR A 114 -0.25 -6.46 -2.44
N CYS A 115 -1.10 -5.93 -1.55
CA CYS A 115 -0.67 -4.95 -0.56
C CYS A 115 -0.02 -5.64 0.64
N LEU A 116 1.21 -5.26 0.96
CA LEU A 116 1.96 -5.75 2.12
C LEU A 116 1.58 -5.01 3.40
N GLU A 117 1.39 -3.71 3.31
CA GLU A 117 1.02 -2.84 4.42
C GLU A 117 0.25 -1.62 3.91
N MET A 118 -0.76 -1.19 4.68
CA MET A 118 -1.58 -0.04 4.36
C MET A 118 -1.79 0.85 5.59
N PRO A 119 -0.81 1.70 5.95
CA PRO A 119 -0.98 2.73 6.98
C PRO A 119 -2.15 3.66 6.68
N VAL A 120 -3.01 3.90 7.68
CA VAL A 120 -4.18 4.81 7.61
C VAL A 120 -4.26 5.67 8.85
N THR A 121 -4.81 6.89 8.72
CA THR A 121 -4.95 7.84 9.82
C THR A 121 -6.28 7.75 10.56
N ASP A 122 -7.25 6.99 10.07
CA ASP A 122 -8.61 6.89 10.63
C ASP A 122 -8.95 5.45 11.04
N GLU A 123 -9.40 5.27 12.29
CA GLU A 123 -9.74 3.95 12.86
C GLU A 123 -10.90 3.27 12.14
N ARG A 124 -11.89 4.01 11.62
CA ARG A 124 -13.02 3.43 10.90
C ARG A 124 -12.57 2.93 9.53
N ALA A 125 -11.65 3.67 8.88
CA ALA A 125 -11.04 3.23 7.64
C ALA A 125 -10.19 1.96 7.86
N LEU A 126 -9.44 1.89 8.98
CA LEU A 126 -8.72 0.71 9.41
C LEU A 126 -9.65 -0.49 9.58
N TRP A 127 -10.68 -0.31 10.41
CA TRP A 127 -11.60 -1.38 10.73
C TRP A 127 -12.39 -1.86 9.50
N GLY A 128 -12.94 -0.92 8.73
CA GLY A 128 -13.67 -1.23 7.50
C GLY A 128 -12.84 -2.02 6.49
N GLY A 129 -11.57 -1.62 6.29
CA GLY A 129 -10.68 -2.31 5.38
C GLY A 129 -10.31 -3.72 5.84
N ARG A 130 -9.94 -3.89 7.09
CA ARG A 130 -9.61 -5.21 7.65
C ARG A 130 -10.81 -6.13 7.68
N TYR A 131 -11.93 -5.65 8.23
CA TYR A 131 -13.12 -6.47 8.46
C TYR A 131 -13.85 -6.86 7.16
N TYR A 132 -14.06 -5.90 6.25
CA TYR A 132 -14.84 -6.19 5.03
C TYR A 132 -13.98 -6.69 3.89
N TRP A 133 -12.73 -6.21 3.76
CA TRP A 133 -11.97 -6.33 2.53
C TRP A 133 -10.66 -7.09 2.67
N GLY A 134 -10.25 -7.48 3.89
CA GLY A 134 -8.97 -8.13 4.13
C GLY A 134 -7.75 -7.27 3.76
N GLU A 135 -7.91 -5.93 3.77
CA GLU A 135 -6.78 -5.03 3.54
C GLU A 135 -5.83 -5.03 4.76
N PRO A 136 -4.50 -5.07 4.57
CA PRO A 136 -3.54 -5.10 5.67
C PRO A 136 -3.34 -3.70 6.27
N LYS A 137 -4.45 -3.07 6.68
CA LYS A 137 -4.44 -1.72 7.25
C LYS A 137 -3.84 -1.70 8.65
N VAL A 138 -3.08 -0.67 8.95
CA VAL A 138 -2.52 -0.37 10.27
C VAL A 138 -2.76 1.10 10.59
N LEU A 139 -3.07 1.40 11.85
CA LEU A 139 -3.22 2.79 12.29
C LEU A 139 -1.84 3.42 12.44
N ARG A 140 -1.58 4.51 11.70
CA ARG A 140 -0.31 5.24 11.72
C ARG A 140 -0.55 6.72 11.42
N LYS A 141 0.40 7.55 11.80
CA LYS A 141 0.48 8.91 11.27
C LYS A 141 0.91 8.84 9.81
N VAL A 142 0.12 9.46 8.93
CA VAL A 142 0.42 9.64 7.51
C VAL A 142 0.12 11.09 7.16
N THR A 143 1.01 11.73 6.41
CA THR A 143 0.81 13.11 5.92
C THR A 143 0.84 13.13 4.40
N PHE A 144 0.13 14.10 3.83
CA PHE A 144 0.14 14.39 2.40
C PHE A 144 0.23 15.90 2.21
N GLU A 145 1.33 16.36 1.66
CA GLU A 145 1.65 17.77 1.52
C GLU A 145 1.68 18.15 0.04
N ARG A 146 1.16 19.34 -0.28
CA ARG A 146 1.05 19.88 -1.63
C ARG A 146 1.85 21.16 -1.73
N TYR A 147 2.72 21.21 -2.71
CA TYR A 147 3.45 22.40 -3.13
C TYR A 147 3.15 22.67 -4.60
N GLU A 148 3.56 23.80 -5.13
CA GLU A 148 3.23 24.20 -6.51
C GLU A 148 3.49 23.11 -7.56
N ASN A 149 4.71 22.55 -7.56
CA ASN A 149 5.12 21.51 -8.51
C ASN A 149 5.62 20.21 -7.80
N LYS A 150 5.27 20.04 -6.54
CA LYS A 150 5.76 18.91 -5.74
C LYS A 150 4.70 18.42 -4.77
N TYR A 151 4.61 17.11 -4.66
CA TYR A 151 3.76 16.42 -3.69
C TYR A 151 4.63 15.55 -2.81
N VAL A 152 4.40 15.57 -1.50
CA VAL A 152 5.14 14.78 -0.52
C VAL A 152 4.16 13.99 0.32
N GLY A 153 4.31 12.67 0.31
CA GLY A 153 3.59 11.78 1.19
C GLY A 153 4.54 11.12 2.18
N THR A 154 4.22 11.15 3.47
CA THR A 154 5.04 10.55 4.52
C THR A 154 4.20 9.65 5.40
N SER A 155 4.64 8.39 5.58
CA SER A 155 4.12 7.49 6.59
C SER A 155 5.15 7.29 7.69
N TYR A 156 4.68 7.27 8.93
CA TYR A 156 5.52 7.15 10.11
C TYR A 156 5.40 5.74 10.72
N ALA A 157 6.42 5.32 11.43
CA ALA A 157 6.40 4.10 12.22
C ALA A 157 5.40 4.22 13.38
N ARG A 158 5.24 3.14 14.16
CA ARG A 158 4.28 3.09 15.27
C ARG A 158 4.52 4.18 16.34
N ASP A 159 5.75 4.63 16.50
CA ASP A 159 6.14 5.70 17.43
C ASP A 159 5.62 7.09 17.01
N GLY A 160 5.08 7.22 15.79
CA GLY A 160 4.56 8.46 15.24
C GLY A 160 5.62 9.53 14.90
N SER A 161 6.92 9.23 15.07
CA SER A 161 8.04 10.14 14.87
C SER A 161 9.04 9.66 13.81
N THR A 162 9.36 8.37 13.79
CA THR A 162 10.28 7.77 12.83
C THR A 162 9.62 7.65 11.46
N VAL A 163 10.25 8.19 10.42
CA VAL A 163 9.77 8.05 9.04
C VAL A 163 9.94 6.59 8.59
N ALA A 164 8.83 5.93 8.27
CA ALA A 164 8.82 4.57 7.73
C ALA A 164 8.87 4.56 6.19
N LEU A 165 8.31 5.59 5.57
CA LEU A 165 8.23 5.78 4.12
C LEU A 165 8.02 7.27 3.83
N LYS A 166 8.78 7.82 2.89
CA LYS A 166 8.52 9.14 2.32
C LYS A 166 8.65 9.06 0.80
N LEU A 167 7.57 9.39 0.11
CA LEU A 167 7.50 9.48 -1.34
C LEU A 167 7.36 10.95 -1.73
N THR A 168 8.29 11.43 -2.53
CA THR A 168 8.25 12.78 -3.10
C THR A 168 8.08 12.68 -4.61
N LEU A 169 7.08 13.33 -5.15
CA LEU A 169 6.87 13.49 -6.59
C LEU A 169 7.13 14.94 -6.98
N GLU A 170 8.05 15.17 -7.91
CA GLU A 170 8.27 16.44 -8.57
C GLU A 170 7.69 16.41 -9.99
N ILE A 171 6.71 17.28 -10.26
CA ILE A 171 6.10 17.39 -11.57
C ILE A 171 7.11 18.03 -12.54
N LYS A 172 7.62 17.25 -13.46
CA LYS A 172 8.67 17.69 -14.41
C LYS A 172 8.28 17.50 -15.87
N LYS A 173 7.16 16.81 -16.14
CA LYS A 173 6.81 16.40 -17.49
C LYS A 173 5.33 16.62 -17.79
N THR A 174 5.08 17.13 -18.98
CA THR A 174 3.75 17.15 -19.59
C THR A 174 3.47 15.91 -20.42
N GLU A 175 4.52 15.20 -20.86
CA GLU A 175 4.41 14.02 -21.73
C GLU A 175 5.27 12.85 -21.23
N LEU A 176 4.77 11.65 -21.44
CA LEU A 176 5.47 10.40 -21.17
C LEU A 176 6.37 10.01 -22.35
N THR A 177 7.51 9.41 -22.03
CA THR A 177 8.33 8.73 -23.04
C THR A 177 7.61 7.48 -23.57
N PRO A 178 8.02 6.93 -24.73
CA PRO A 178 7.46 5.68 -25.26
C PRO A 178 7.54 4.52 -24.25
N ASP A 179 8.67 4.40 -23.53
CA ASP A 179 8.88 3.34 -22.54
C ASP A 179 7.94 3.49 -21.34
N GLU A 180 7.75 4.72 -20.84
CA GLU A 180 6.80 5.01 -19.79
C GLU A 180 5.35 4.70 -20.22
N LYS A 181 4.97 5.03 -21.44
CA LYS A 181 3.67 4.67 -22.01
C LYS A 181 3.49 3.16 -22.08
N SER A 182 4.48 2.44 -22.57
CA SER A 182 4.48 0.98 -22.62
C SER A 182 4.34 0.36 -21.22
N PHE A 183 5.04 0.93 -20.24
CA PHE A 183 4.92 0.49 -18.85
C PHE A 183 3.51 0.75 -18.29
N PHE A 184 2.92 1.93 -18.54
CA PHE A 184 1.54 2.21 -18.13
C PHE A 184 0.52 1.33 -18.83
N ASP A 185 0.72 0.99 -20.10
CA ASP A 185 -0.11 0.03 -20.82
C ASP A 185 -0.06 -1.36 -20.16
N PHE A 186 1.12 -1.76 -19.69
CA PHE A 186 1.31 -3.01 -18.96
C PHE A 186 0.61 -3.01 -17.60
N ILE A 187 0.74 -1.95 -16.78
CA ILE A 187 0.22 -1.94 -15.41
C ILE A 187 -1.25 -1.54 -15.30
N SER A 188 -1.78 -0.77 -16.25
CA SER A 188 -3.16 -0.21 -16.16
C SER A 188 -4.26 -1.26 -15.97
N PRO A 189 -4.22 -2.44 -16.60
CA PRO A 189 -5.25 -3.46 -16.42
C PRO A 189 -5.08 -4.29 -15.15
N ILE A 190 -3.97 -4.13 -14.42
CA ILE A 190 -3.61 -5.00 -13.29
C ILE A 190 -4.46 -4.63 -12.07
N PRO A 191 -5.33 -5.53 -11.56
CA PRO A 191 -6.12 -5.28 -10.37
C PRO A 191 -5.27 -5.35 -9.10
N THR A 192 -5.79 -4.80 -8.01
CA THR A 192 -5.30 -5.11 -6.65
C THR A 192 -6.12 -6.26 -6.07
N LEU A 193 -5.45 -7.18 -5.40
CA LEU A 193 -6.10 -8.29 -4.68
C LEU A 193 -5.84 -8.16 -3.18
N SER A 194 -6.81 -8.59 -2.38
CA SER A 194 -6.68 -8.79 -0.94
C SER A 194 -7.20 -10.17 -0.56
N ILE A 195 -6.82 -10.67 0.62
CA ILE A 195 -7.21 -11.99 1.12
C ILE A 195 -7.92 -11.80 2.44
N LYS A 196 -9.10 -12.41 2.58
CA LYS A 196 -9.85 -12.45 3.83
C LYS A 196 -10.57 -13.79 3.97
N ASP A 197 -10.39 -14.47 5.10
CA ASP A 197 -11.05 -15.74 5.42
C ASP A 197 -10.92 -16.78 4.28
N GLY A 198 -9.72 -16.86 3.68
CA GLY A 198 -9.44 -17.75 2.55
C GLY A 198 -10.05 -17.32 1.22
N LYS A 199 -10.77 -16.19 1.15
CA LYS A 199 -11.36 -15.65 -0.07
C LYS A 199 -10.52 -14.52 -0.62
N VAL A 200 -10.41 -14.45 -1.95
CA VAL A 200 -9.72 -13.37 -2.66
C VAL A 200 -10.72 -12.33 -3.12
N PHE A 201 -10.45 -11.07 -2.79
CA PHE A 201 -11.23 -9.90 -3.22
C PHE A 201 -10.46 -9.14 -4.29
N LYS A 202 -11.15 -8.75 -5.34
CA LYS A 202 -10.59 -8.00 -6.46
C LYS A 202 -11.01 -6.53 -6.39
N TRP A 203 -10.01 -5.67 -6.37
CA TRP A 203 -10.15 -4.24 -6.48
C TRP A 203 -9.76 -3.83 -7.89
N THR A 204 -10.66 -3.24 -8.63
CA THR A 204 -10.36 -2.81 -9.98
C THR A 204 -9.97 -1.34 -9.95
N PRO A 205 -8.71 -0.99 -10.20
CA PRO A 205 -8.31 0.39 -10.31
C PRO A 205 -8.86 1.00 -11.60
N PHE A 206 -9.09 2.32 -11.59
CA PHE A 206 -9.29 3.13 -12.78
C PHE A 206 -10.37 2.62 -13.76
N GLY A 207 -11.64 2.78 -13.38
CA GLY A 207 -12.76 2.58 -14.33
C GLY A 207 -12.88 1.17 -14.91
N GLY A 208 -12.45 0.15 -14.17
CA GLY A 208 -12.60 -1.23 -14.55
C GLY A 208 -11.47 -1.80 -15.40
N GLY A 209 -10.30 -1.18 -15.42
CA GLY A 209 -9.14 -1.65 -16.16
C GLY A 209 -9.27 -1.55 -17.69
N LYS A 210 -10.27 -0.81 -18.18
CA LYS A 210 -10.53 -0.64 -19.62
C LYS A 210 -9.81 0.56 -20.23
N SER A 211 -9.40 1.53 -19.43
CA SER A 211 -8.78 2.76 -19.91
C SER A 211 -7.34 2.87 -19.46
N LYS A 212 -6.49 3.34 -20.33
CA LYS A 212 -5.09 3.62 -20.00
C LYS A 212 -5.00 4.80 -19.05
N ILE A 213 -4.14 4.72 -18.06
CA ILE A 213 -4.01 5.73 -17.00
C ILE A 213 -3.78 7.14 -17.57
N TYR A 214 -2.92 7.26 -18.59
CA TYR A 214 -2.58 8.54 -19.20
C TYR A 214 -3.66 9.10 -20.14
N GLU A 215 -4.68 8.28 -20.48
CA GLU A 215 -5.84 8.69 -21.26
C GLU A 215 -6.99 9.18 -20.39
N LEU A 216 -7.05 8.76 -19.13
CA LEU A 216 -8.16 9.09 -18.23
C LEU A 216 -8.37 10.59 -18.05
N GLY A 217 -7.28 11.35 -17.90
CA GLY A 217 -7.34 12.81 -17.81
C GLY A 217 -7.86 13.49 -19.08
N LYS A 218 -7.69 12.87 -20.25
CA LYS A 218 -8.20 13.36 -21.53
C LYS A 218 -9.67 13.02 -21.75
N VAL A 219 -10.06 11.80 -21.33
CA VAL A 219 -11.43 11.28 -21.54
C VAL A 219 -12.44 11.88 -20.54
N ALA A 220 -12.00 12.13 -19.32
CA ALA A 220 -12.87 12.65 -18.25
C ALA A 220 -12.14 13.69 -17.38
N PRO A 221 -11.75 14.85 -17.94
CA PRO A 221 -10.91 15.84 -17.26
C PRO A 221 -11.57 16.47 -16.01
N GLN A 222 -12.91 16.39 -15.90
CA GLN A 222 -13.64 16.84 -14.71
C GLN A 222 -13.49 15.88 -13.52
N ILE A 223 -13.15 14.62 -13.80
CA ILE A 223 -13.06 13.53 -12.81
C ILE A 223 -11.60 13.18 -12.53
N TRP A 224 -10.72 13.34 -13.55
CA TRP A 224 -9.34 12.90 -13.50
C TRP A 224 -8.39 13.98 -13.95
N LYS A 225 -7.51 14.42 -13.08
CA LYS A 225 -6.34 15.22 -13.44
C LYS A 225 -5.12 14.36 -13.16
N ILE A 226 -4.26 14.18 -14.14
CA ILE A 226 -3.06 13.34 -14.01
C ILE A 226 -1.87 14.15 -14.49
N GLN A 227 -0.79 14.12 -13.69
CA GLN A 227 0.48 14.75 -14.01
C GLN A 227 1.61 13.78 -13.70
N PHE A 228 2.58 13.69 -14.59
CA PHE A 228 3.70 12.79 -14.47
C PHE A 228 4.93 13.53 -13.95
N GLY A 229 5.79 12.80 -13.25
CA GLY A 229 6.98 13.39 -12.68
C GLY A 229 8.00 12.37 -12.26
N HIS A 230 9.07 12.88 -11.66
CA HIS A 230 10.09 12.04 -11.05
C HIS A 230 9.78 11.84 -9.58
N CYS A 231 9.85 10.58 -9.12
CA CYS A 231 9.68 10.28 -7.70
C CYS A 231 11.01 9.90 -7.07
N SER A 232 11.22 10.40 -5.85
CA SER A 232 12.22 9.88 -4.92
C SER A 232 11.53 9.16 -3.76
N LEU A 233 12.15 8.07 -3.31
CA LEU A 233 11.66 7.21 -2.24
C LEU A 233 12.70 7.15 -1.13
N GLU A 234 12.31 7.53 0.08
CA GLU A 234 13.13 7.45 1.28
C GLU A 234 12.48 6.47 2.27
N TYR A 235 13.26 5.59 2.86
CA TYR A 235 12.86 4.66 3.91
C TYR A 235 14.05 4.28 4.79
N PRO A 236 13.81 3.86 6.06
CA PRO A 236 14.89 3.51 6.97
C PRO A 236 15.59 2.21 6.54
N ASN A 237 16.87 2.12 6.87
CA ASN A 237 17.63 0.88 6.78
C ASN A 237 17.26 -0.03 7.97
N ASP A 238 16.05 -0.59 7.92
CA ASP A 238 15.47 -1.44 8.97
C ASP A 238 14.99 -2.77 8.34
N PRO A 239 15.48 -3.93 8.82
CA PRO A 239 15.04 -5.24 8.31
C PRO A 239 13.55 -5.54 8.53
N LYS A 240 12.85 -4.77 9.37
CA LYS A 240 11.39 -4.86 9.52
C LYS A 240 10.64 -4.04 8.45
N ASN A 241 11.30 -3.09 7.80
CA ASN A 241 10.70 -2.26 6.77
C ASN A 241 10.57 -3.02 5.45
N TYR A 242 9.38 -3.10 4.88
CA TYR A 242 9.13 -3.84 3.63
C TYR A 242 9.93 -3.30 2.44
N LEU A 243 10.07 -1.98 2.31
CA LEU A 243 10.83 -1.37 1.21
C LEU A 243 12.32 -1.70 1.30
N HIS A 244 12.87 -1.71 2.52
CA HIS A 244 14.25 -2.15 2.76
C HIS A 244 14.42 -3.64 2.41
N ARG A 245 13.52 -4.49 2.88
CA ARG A 245 13.54 -5.94 2.58
C ARG A 245 13.47 -6.22 1.08
N LEU A 246 12.63 -5.51 0.37
CA LEU A 246 12.48 -5.62 -1.10
C LEU A 246 13.71 -5.09 -1.85
N GLY A 247 14.51 -4.21 -1.22
CA GLY A 247 15.53 -3.44 -1.94
C GLY A 247 14.87 -2.58 -3.02
N ALA A 248 13.74 -1.93 -2.70
CA ALA A 248 13.04 -1.04 -3.61
C ALA A 248 13.94 0.16 -3.92
N GLY A 249 14.45 0.28 -5.15
CA GLY A 249 15.49 1.26 -5.46
C GLY A 249 15.28 2.00 -6.76
N LYS A 250 15.46 1.32 -7.90
CA LYS A 250 15.41 2.01 -9.19
C LYS A 250 13.99 2.43 -9.52
N PHE A 251 13.79 3.74 -9.59
CA PHE A 251 12.54 4.35 -10.04
C PHE A 251 12.27 4.02 -11.52
N ILE A 252 11.03 3.67 -11.83
CA ILE A 252 10.58 3.39 -13.19
C ILE A 252 9.77 4.56 -13.71
N THR A 253 8.65 4.86 -13.05
CA THR A 253 7.77 5.96 -13.38
C THR A 253 6.85 6.29 -12.21
N GLY A 254 6.22 7.48 -12.24
CA GLY A 254 5.28 7.90 -11.22
C GLY A 254 4.41 9.07 -11.66
N TYR A 255 3.34 9.29 -10.93
CA TYR A 255 2.38 10.32 -11.24
C TYR A 255 1.62 10.81 -10.00
N TRP A 256 1.09 12.02 -10.12
CA TRP A 256 0.01 12.53 -9.30
C TRP A 256 -1.30 12.45 -10.07
N ALA A 257 -2.37 12.14 -9.34
CA ALA A 257 -3.73 12.23 -9.87
C ALA A 257 -4.67 12.86 -8.83
N ASN A 258 -5.52 13.77 -9.29
CA ASN A 258 -6.70 14.20 -8.56
C ASN A 258 -7.89 13.45 -9.12
N MET A 259 -8.61 12.72 -8.26
CA MET A 259 -9.58 11.75 -8.69
C MET A 259 -10.93 11.96 -7.98
N ARG A 260 -12.01 11.85 -8.78
CA ARG A 260 -13.38 11.77 -8.27
C ARG A 260 -13.94 10.43 -8.72
N TYR A 261 -14.14 9.51 -7.78
CA TYR A 261 -14.39 8.13 -8.14
C TYR A 261 -15.42 7.45 -7.24
N ARG A 262 -16.26 6.64 -7.88
CA ARG A 262 -17.04 5.59 -7.20
C ARG A 262 -16.32 4.28 -7.45
N PHE A 263 -16.09 3.50 -6.41
CA PHE A 263 -15.55 2.17 -6.60
C PHE A 263 -16.40 1.10 -5.93
N GLU A 264 -16.40 -0.05 -6.55
CA GLU A 264 -17.08 -1.23 -6.10
C GLU A 264 -16.04 -2.31 -5.80
N VAL A 265 -16.20 -2.98 -4.67
CA VAL A 265 -15.36 -4.12 -4.30
C VAL A 265 -16.23 -5.36 -4.35
N LYS A 266 -15.76 -6.36 -5.09
CA LYS A 266 -16.47 -7.63 -5.23
C LYS A 266 -15.55 -8.79 -4.84
N PRO A 267 -16.09 -9.84 -4.15
CA PRO A 267 -15.38 -11.10 -4.03
C PRO A 267 -15.14 -11.67 -5.43
N ILE A 268 -14.05 -12.39 -5.61
CA ILE A 268 -13.87 -13.26 -6.77
C ILE A 268 -14.59 -14.55 -6.40
N GLU A 269 -15.78 -14.73 -6.95
CA GLU A 269 -16.60 -15.93 -6.77
C GLU A 269 -15.94 -17.17 -7.35
#